data_69c59c6665c9cccf26e7778ec87c6f83
#
_entry.id   69c59c6665c9cccf26e7778ec87c6f83
#
_cell.length_a   1.000
_cell.length_b   1.000
_cell.length_c   1.000
_cell.angle_alpha   90.00
_cell.angle_beta   90.00
_cell.angle_gamma   90.00
#
_symmetry.space_group_name_H-M   'P 1'
#
loop_
_entity.id
_entity.type
_entity.pdbx_description
1 polymer ?
#
loop_
_entity_poly.entity_id
_entity_poly.type
_entity_poly.pdbx_seq_one_letter_code
_entity_poly.pdbx_strand_id
1 'polypeptide(L)'
;LRPIAPGNFGYSAIRCSTFSELYEDILAFSERMDFPLEGLHEETGPGVLEAAIGVDEIVAAADKAALFKTFLKVLLQKQDLMATFMAKWSPDYPGQSGHLHVSLLDGEGESLFHEEGQTHSMSKMMRQFVAGCQALMPEMLALVAPTVNSFTRLVPGAWAPTNATWGVENRTCALRVISG
;
A
#
# COMPACT_ATOMS: atom_id res chain seq x y z
N LEU A 1 -21.90 9.34 -3.82
CA LEU A 1 -20.62 9.33 -4.54
C LEU A 1 -20.71 8.40 -5.73
N ARG A 2 -20.13 8.82 -6.86
CA ARG A 2 -20.04 8.02 -8.07
C ARG A 2 -18.56 7.79 -8.36
N PRO A 3 -18.12 6.52 -8.55
CA PRO A 3 -16.73 6.26 -8.92
C PRO A 3 -16.45 6.78 -10.34
N ILE A 4 -15.20 7.15 -10.61
CA ILE A 4 -14.77 7.61 -11.95
C ILE A 4 -14.85 6.50 -13.00
N ALA A 5 -14.63 5.25 -12.61
CA ALA A 5 -14.77 4.08 -13.47
C ALA A 5 -15.80 3.11 -12.91
N PRO A 6 -16.72 2.56 -13.71
CA PRO A 6 -17.70 1.59 -13.26
C PRO A 6 -17.12 0.17 -13.20
N GLY A 7 -17.65 -0.65 -12.28
CA GLY A 7 -17.35 -2.09 -12.21
C GLY A 7 -16.02 -2.42 -11.53
N ASN A 8 -15.79 -3.71 -11.34
CA ASN A 8 -14.58 -4.26 -10.68
C ASN A 8 -13.63 -4.81 -11.75
N PHE A 9 -12.90 -3.93 -12.43
CA PHE A 9 -12.06 -4.28 -13.56
C PHE A 9 -10.65 -3.68 -13.43
N GLY A 10 -10.00 -3.92 -12.33
CA GLY A 10 -8.61 -3.50 -12.13
C GLY A 10 -7.66 -4.01 -13.21
N TYR A 11 -6.53 -3.35 -13.33
CA TYR A 11 -5.43 -3.68 -14.26
C TYR A 11 -5.80 -3.60 -15.76
N SER A 12 -6.83 -2.84 -16.10
CA SER A 12 -7.25 -2.67 -17.51
C SER A 12 -6.52 -1.52 -18.19
N ALA A 13 -5.61 -1.83 -19.11
CA ALA A 13 -4.89 -0.82 -19.90
C ALA A 13 -5.83 0.11 -20.69
N ILE A 14 -6.93 -0.43 -21.23
CA ILE A 14 -7.92 0.37 -21.98
C ILE A 14 -8.61 1.39 -21.07
N ARG A 15 -8.95 1.01 -19.84
CA ARG A 15 -9.58 1.91 -18.86
C ARG A 15 -8.62 2.96 -18.37
N CYS A 16 -7.37 2.57 -18.06
CA CYS A 16 -6.33 3.51 -17.70
C CYS A 16 -6.12 4.55 -18.81
N SER A 17 -6.13 4.13 -20.06
CA SER A 17 -6.00 5.04 -21.22
C SER A 17 -7.14 6.05 -21.33
N THR A 18 -8.34 5.71 -20.87
CA THR A 18 -9.48 6.65 -20.83
C THR A 18 -9.24 7.80 -19.84
N PHE A 19 -8.40 7.58 -18.85
CA PHE A 19 -8.05 8.56 -17.80
C PHE A 19 -6.58 8.99 -17.88
N SER A 20 -5.97 8.95 -19.08
CA SER A 20 -4.54 9.27 -19.26
C SER A 20 -4.15 10.62 -18.68
N GLU A 21 -4.96 11.66 -18.90
CA GLU A 21 -4.71 13.01 -18.34
C GLU A 21 -4.63 13.00 -16.80
N LEU A 22 -5.53 12.26 -16.14
CA LEU A 22 -5.50 12.10 -14.69
C LEU A 22 -4.21 11.41 -14.21
N TYR A 23 -3.77 10.36 -14.92
CA TYR A 23 -2.54 9.65 -14.61
C TYR A 23 -1.31 10.55 -14.80
N GLU A 24 -1.26 11.28 -15.92
CA GLU A 24 -0.20 12.23 -16.22
C GLU A 24 -0.10 13.34 -15.16
N ASP A 25 -1.23 13.88 -14.72
CA ASP A 25 -1.28 14.90 -13.67
C ASP A 25 -0.80 14.37 -12.32
N ILE A 26 -1.18 13.14 -11.94
CA ILE A 26 -0.70 12.51 -10.71
C ILE A 26 0.81 12.26 -10.77
N LEU A 27 1.32 11.74 -11.88
CA LEU A 27 2.75 11.50 -12.07
C LEU A 27 3.54 12.81 -12.05
N ALA A 28 3.12 13.80 -12.83
CA ALA A 28 3.76 15.12 -12.85
C ALA A 28 3.71 15.84 -11.49
N PHE A 29 2.65 15.64 -10.75
CA PHE A 29 2.53 16.13 -9.38
C PHE A 29 3.55 15.47 -8.46
N SER A 30 3.67 14.14 -8.50
CA SER A 30 4.60 13.39 -7.64
C SER A 30 6.06 13.77 -7.94
N GLU A 31 6.42 13.92 -9.20
CA GLU A 31 7.75 14.38 -9.60
C GLU A 31 8.06 15.80 -9.07
N ARG A 32 7.13 16.75 -9.19
CA ARG A 32 7.30 18.12 -8.68
C ARG A 32 7.41 18.20 -7.17
N MET A 33 6.88 17.22 -6.46
CA MET A 33 6.96 17.12 -5.00
C MET A 33 8.15 16.29 -4.52
N ASP A 34 9.03 15.87 -5.44
CA ASP A 34 10.22 15.04 -5.16
C ASP A 34 9.91 13.69 -4.48
N PHE A 35 8.82 13.08 -4.91
CA PHE A 35 8.52 11.70 -4.54
C PHE A 35 8.01 10.89 -5.74
N PRO A 36 8.88 10.55 -6.69
CA PRO A 36 8.48 9.84 -7.89
C PRO A 36 7.73 8.54 -7.56
N LEU A 37 6.71 8.24 -8.35
CA LEU A 37 5.98 6.99 -8.25
C LEU A 37 6.64 5.94 -9.14
N GLU A 38 6.90 4.76 -8.60
CA GLU A 38 7.38 3.59 -9.34
C GLU A 38 6.24 2.90 -10.11
N GLY A 39 5.01 3.10 -9.70
CA GLY A 39 3.83 2.56 -10.35
C GLY A 39 2.56 3.32 -10.00
N LEU A 40 1.66 3.37 -10.97
CA LEU A 40 0.30 3.89 -10.78
C LEU A 40 -0.64 3.06 -11.65
N HIS A 41 -1.59 2.39 -11.05
CA HIS A 41 -2.52 1.51 -11.75
C HIS A 41 -3.90 1.48 -11.11
N GLU A 42 -4.89 0.99 -11.87
CA GLU A 42 -6.24 0.78 -11.39
C GLU A 42 -6.33 -0.57 -10.66
N GLU A 43 -6.86 -0.55 -9.45
CA GLU A 43 -7.14 -1.72 -8.63
C GLU A 43 -8.55 -2.28 -8.85
N THR A 44 -8.88 -3.39 -8.19
CA THR A 44 -10.12 -4.16 -8.42
C THR A 44 -11.39 -3.34 -8.19
N GLY A 45 -11.43 -2.48 -7.18
CA GLY A 45 -12.61 -1.69 -6.87
C GLY A 45 -12.87 -0.58 -7.90
N PRO A 46 -14.14 -0.18 -8.11
CA PRO A 46 -14.47 0.84 -9.11
C PRO A 46 -13.85 2.20 -8.74
N GLY A 47 -12.99 2.71 -9.62
CA GLY A 47 -12.29 3.98 -9.43
C GLY A 47 -11.21 3.95 -8.35
N VAL A 48 -10.74 2.76 -7.96
CA VAL A 48 -9.63 2.61 -7.02
C VAL A 48 -8.32 2.61 -7.79
N LEU A 49 -7.43 3.53 -7.39
CA LEU A 49 -6.07 3.62 -7.92
C LEU A 49 -5.07 3.24 -6.81
N GLU A 50 -4.04 2.52 -7.19
CA GLU A 50 -2.88 2.24 -6.34
C GLU A 50 -1.66 2.97 -6.88
N ALA A 51 -0.97 3.67 -5.98
CA ALA A 51 0.29 4.34 -6.26
C ALA A 51 1.41 3.69 -5.44
N ALA A 52 2.48 3.29 -6.10
CA ALA A 52 3.70 2.81 -5.46
C ALA A 52 4.70 3.97 -5.36
N ILE A 53 4.94 4.45 -4.15
CA ILE A 53 5.96 5.47 -3.87
C ILE A 53 7.32 4.79 -3.88
N GLY A 54 8.31 5.40 -4.52
CA GLY A 54 9.68 4.89 -4.58
C GLY A 54 10.28 4.65 -3.20
N VAL A 55 11.15 3.64 -3.11
CA VAL A 55 11.82 3.27 -1.85
C VAL A 55 12.69 4.43 -1.35
N ASP A 56 12.69 4.66 -0.04
CA ASP A 56 13.51 5.67 0.61
C ASP A 56 13.78 5.30 2.08
N GLU A 57 14.58 6.11 2.75
CA GLU A 57 14.74 6.03 4.19
C GLU A 57 13.37 6.19 4.88
N ILE A 58 13.19 5.50 6.01
CA ILE A 58 11.87 5.30 6.63
C ILE A 58 11.12 6.61 6.94
N VAL A 59 11.81 7.64 7.42
CA VAL A 59 11.18 8.93 7.75
C VAL A 59 10.81 9.67 6.46
N ALA A 60 11.71 9.70 5.47
CA ALA A 60 11.45 10.30 4.17
C ALA A 60 10.28 9.60 3.45
N ALA A 61 10.23 8.27 3.48
CA ALA A 61 9.12 7.51 2.92
C ALA A 61 7.78 7.84 3.60
N ALA A 62 7.78 7.98 4.94
CA ALA A 62 6.59 8.36 5.69
C ALA A 62 6.11 9.79 5.34
N ASP A 63 7.04 10.74 5.23
CA ASP A 63 6.74 12.12 4.84
C ASP A 63 6.17 12.19 3.42
N LYS A 64 6.78 11.47 2.47
CA LYS A 64 6.30 11.37 1.09
C LYS A 64 4.88 10.83 1.03
N ALA A 65 4.58 9.76 1.77
CA ALA A 65 3.25 9.18 1.84
C ALA A 65 2.22 10.14 2.45
N ALA A 66 2.57 10.89 3.49
CA ALA A 66 1.72 11.88 4.12
C ALA A 66 1.43 13.07 3.18
N LEU A 67 2.44 13.56 2.48
CA LEU A 67 2.33 14.63 1.49
C LEU A 67 1.49 14.18 0.29
N PHE A 68 1.76 12.98 -0.25
CA PHE A 68 0.97 12.39 -1.32
C PHE A 68 -0.51 12.33 -0.95
N LYS A 69 -0.84 11.73 0.18
CA LYS A 69 -2.22 11.61 0.68
C LYS A 69 -2.90 12.97 0.84
N THR A 70 -2.18 13.98 1.29
CA THR A 70 -2.71 15.32 1.54
C THR A 70 -2.94 16.08 0.24
N PHE A 71 -1.91 16.20 -0.58
CA PHE A 71 -1.94 17.07 -1.75
C PHE A 71 -2.61 16.45 -2.97
N LEU A 72 -2.68 15.12 -3.07
CA LEU A 72 -3.49 14.46 -4.10
C LEU A 72 -4.96 14.86 -3.99
N LYS A 73 -5.49 14.98 -2.78
CA LYS A 73 -6.87 15.47 -2.59
C LYS A 73 -7.06 16.88 -3.15
N VAL A 74 -6.07 17.75 -2.96
CA VAL A 74 -6.10 19.13 -3.49
C VAL A 74 -6.00 19.13 -5.02
N LEU A 75 -5.12 18.31 -5.57
CA LEU A 75 -4.95 18.17 -7.02
C LEU A 75 -6.26 17.74 -7.68
N LEU A 76 -6.88 16.67 -7.18
CA LEU A 76 -8.08 16.12 -7.78
C LEU A 76 -9.32 17.00 -7.56
N GLN A 77 -9.39 17.72 -6.44
CA GLN A 77 -10.46 18.68 -6.20
C GLN A 77 -10.49 19.80 -7.25
N LYS A 78 -9.33 20.20 -7.79
CA LYS A 78 -9.26 21.18 -8.90
C LYS A 78 -9.83 20.66 -10.21
N GLN A 79 -10.03 19.37 -10.33
CA GLN A 79 -10.61 18.67 -11.47
C GLN A 79 -12.05 18.18 -11.19
N ASP A 80 -12.70 18.75 -10.18
CA ASP A 80 -14.03 18.32 -9.71
C ASP A 80 -14.11 16.83 -9.31
N LEU A 81 -12.96 16.25 -8.92
CA LEU A 81 -12.83 14.89 -8.42
C LEU A 81 -12.55 14.87 -6.92
N MET A 82 -13.01 13.84 -6.25
CA MET A 82 -12.73 13.62 -4.83
C MET A 82 -11.88 12.38 -4.63
N ALA A 83 -10.65 12.56 -4.14
CA ALA A 83 -9.83 11.46 -3.66
C ALA A 83 -10.21 11.08 -2.23
N THR A 84 -10.35 9.79 -1.98
CA THR A 84 -10.51 9.24 -0.64
C THR A 84 -9.49 8.16 -0.38
N PHE A 85 -8.95 8.13 0.84
CA PHE A 85 -8.06 7.09 1.34
C PHE A 85 -8.74 6.24 2.43
N MET A 86 -10.06 6.18 2.40
CA MET A 86 -10.83 5.32 3.30
C MET A 86 -10.55 3.85 3.00
N ALA A 87 -10.42 3.04 4.04
CA ALA A 87 -10.23 1.60 3.89
C ALA A 87 -11.41 0.93 3.14
N LYS A 88 -12.62 1.46 3.31
CA LYS A 88 -13.81 1.02 2.57
C LYS A 88 -14.80 2.17 2.43
N TRP A 89 -14.90 2.76 1.25
CA TRP A 89 -15.75 3.93 0.99
C TRP A 89 -17.23 3.58 0.75
N SER A 90 -17.52 2.34 0.41
CA SER A 90 -18.88 1.81 0.21
C SER A 90 -18.98 0.39 0.74
N PRO A 91 -20.09 -0.02 1.34
CA PRO A 91 -20.32 -1.40 1.73
C PRO A 91 -20.41 -2.36 0.53
N ASP A 92 -20.82 -1.85 -0.63
CA ASP A 92 -21.12 -2.65 -1.82
C ASP A 92 -19.88 -2.98 -2.66
N TYR A 93 -18.74 -2.32 -2.40
CA TYR A 93 -17.52 -2.48 -3.18
C TYR A 93 -16.34 -2.97 -2.36
N PRO A 94 -15.33 -3.57 -3.00
CA PRO A 94 -14.09 -3.91 -2.32
C PRO A 94 -13.47 -2.70 -1.60
N GLY A 95 -12.86 -2.95 -0.46
CA GLY A 95 -12.04 -1.96 0.23
C GLY A 95 -10.63 -1.94 -0.32
N GLN A 96 -9.82 -1.04 0.21
CA GLN A 96 -8.41 -0.89 -0.12
C GLN A 96 -7.57 -0.76 1.16
N SER A 97 -6.29 -1.02 1.04
CA SER A 97 -5.31 -0.80 2.11
C SER A 97 -3.99 -0.32 1.49
N GLY A 98 -3.04 0.05 2.30
CA GLY A 98 -1.66 0.27 1.86
C GLY A 98 -0.79 -0.94 2.21
N HIS A 99 0.20 -1.24 1.38
CA HIS A 99 1.29 -2.14 1.71
C HIS A 99 2.50 -1.32 2.14
N LEU A 100 3.19 -1.79 3.17
CA LEU A 100 4.47 -1.23 3.60
C LEU A 100 5.53 -2.31 3.37
N HIS A 101 6.49 -2.01 2.51
CA HIS A 101 7.66 -2.85 2.29
C HIS A 101 8.80 -2.33 3.15
N VAL A 102 9.43 -3.23 3.91
CA VAL A 102 10.51 -2.88 4.82
C VAL A 102 11.71 -3.78 4.54
N SER A 103 12.88 -3.18 4.37
CA SER A 103 14.17 -3.85 4.37
C SER A 103 15.10 -3.17 5.37
N LEU A 104 16.06 -3.91 5.90
CA LEU A 104 17.15 -3.37 6.70
C LEU A 104 18.45 -3.59 5.95
N LEU A 105 19.23 -2.53 5.85
CA LEU A 105 20.55 -2.56 5.23
C LEU A 105 21.61 -2.27 6.31
N ASP A 106 22.79 -2.80 6.10
CA ASP A 106 23.96 -2.41 6.90
C ASP A 106 24.61 -1.11 6.38
N GLY A 107 25.75 -0.73 6.95
CA GLY A 107 26.48 0.48 6.55
C GLY A 107 27.12 0.39 5.16
N GLU A 108 27.14 -0.77 4.54
CA GLU A 108 27.68 -1.03 3.20
C GLU A 108 26.57 -1.19 2.15
N GLY A 109 25.29 -1.17 2.60
CA GLY A 109 24.13 -1.29 1.73
C GLY A 109 23.65 -2.72 1.51
N GLU A 110 24.22 -3.71 2.23
CA GLU A 110 23.84 -5.10 2.12
C GLU A 110 22.61 -5.43 2.98
N SER A 111 21.77 -6.35 2.51
CA SER A 111 20.54 -6.71 3.21
C SER A 111 20.81 -7.51 4.49
N LEU A 112 20.39 -6.97 5.62
CA LEU A 112 20.41 -7.67 6.91
C LEU A 112 19.29 -8.72 7.04
N PHE A 113 18.33 -8.74 6.13
CA PHE A 113 17.24 -9.70 6.13
C PHE A 113 17.56 -10.97 5.33
N HIS A 114 18.54 -10.92 4.45
CA HIS A 114 18.92 -12.04 3.61
C HIS A 114 20.09 -12.83 4.21
N GLU A 115 20.03 -14.16 4.14
CA GLU A 115 21.12 -15.06 4.53
C GLU A 115 21.05 -16.32 3.64
N GLU A 116 22.01 -16.46 2.73
CA GLU A 116 22.08 -17.58 1.82
C GLU A 116 22.19 -18.93 2.58
N GLY A 117 21.50 -19.95 2.09
CA GLY A 117 21.48 -21.28 2.71
C GLY A 117 20.53 -21.46 3.89
N GLN A 118 19.90 -20.41 4.36
CA GLN A 118 18.85 -20.50 5.36
C GLN A 118 17.48 -20.79 4.71
N THR A 119 16.56 -21.34 5.48
CA THR A 119 15.19 -21.57 5.03
C THR A 119 14.55 -20.27 4.55
N HIS A 120 14.11 -20.24 3.30
CA HIS A 120 13.56 -19.06 2.62
C HIS A 120 14.53 -17.87 2.55
N SER A 121 15.83 -18.11 2.62
CA SER A 121 16.89 -17.10 2.69
C SER A 121 16.71 -16.08 3.84
N MET A 122 15.93 -16.42 4.85
CA MET A 122 15.66 -15.53 5.99
C MET A 122 16.81 -15.55 6.98
N SER A 123 17.45 -14.41 7.19
CA SER A 123 18.43 -14.25 8.26
C SER A 123 17.80 -14.42 9.65
N LYS A 124 18.63 -14.56 10.67
CA LYS A 124 18.16 -14.54 12.05
C LYS A 124 17.47 -13.21 12.40
N MET A 125 17.98 -12.09 11.87
CA MET A 125 17.41 -10.76 12.10
C MET A 125 16.00 -10.64 11.48
N MET A 126 15.82 -11.12 10.25
CA MET A 126 14.51 -11.14 9.62
C MET A 126 13.49 -11.97 10.40
N ARG A 127 13.89 -13.16 10.86
CA ARG A 127 13.01 -13.99 11.71
C ARG A 127 12.59 -13.29 12.99
N GLN A 128 13.52 -12.60 13.65
CA GLN A 128 13.23 -11.83 14.86
C GLN A 128 12.35 -10.63 14.58
N PHE A 129 12.58 -9.92 13.49
CA PHE A 129 11.76 -8.79 13.06
C PHE A 129 10.31 -9.22 12.78
N VAL A 130 10.11 -10.28 12.00
CA VAL A 130 8.78 -10.84 11.70
C VAL A 130 8.07 -11.29 12.97
N ALA A 131 8.77 -11.99 13.86
CA ALA A 131 8.22 -12.45 15.15
C ALA A 131 7.80 -11.26 16.04
N GLY A 132 8.62 -10.20 16.08
CA GLY A 132 8.31 -8.97 16.82
C GLY A 132 7.08 -8.26 16.25
N CYS A 133 7.02 -8.09 14.93
CA CYS A 133 5.85 -7.52 14.26
C CYS A 133 4.59 -8.34 14.51
N GLN A 134 4.67 -9.68 14.43
CA GLN A 134 3.54 -10.56 14.70
C GLN A 134 3.05 -10.43 16.15
N ALA A 135 3.96 -10.42 17.12
CA ALA A 135 3.63 -10.32 18.53
C ALA A 135 3.00 -8.97 18.91
N LEU A 136 3.48 -7.87 18.31
CA LEU A 136 3.06 -6.51 18.64
C LEU A 136 1.90 -5.99 17.77
N MET A 137 1.57 -6.67 16.68
CA MET A 137 0.55 -6.19 15.74
C MET A 137 -0.83 -5.95 16.38
N PRO A 138 -1.32 -6.78 17.31
CA PRO A 138 -2.59 -6.51 17.98
C PRO A 138 -2.60 -5.19 18.74
N GLU A 139 -1.51 -4.85 19.43
CA GLU A 139 -1.36 -3.60 20.18
C GLU A 139 -1.15 -2.41 19.24
N MET A 140 -0.52 -2.63 18.09
CA MET A 140 -0.26 -1.61 17.08
C MET A 140 -1.48 -1.36 16.16
N LEU A 141 -2.57 -2.10 16.30
CA LEU A 141 -3.72 -2.02 15.39
C LEU A 141 -4.26 -0.59 15.27
N ALA A 142 -4.25 0.18 16.36
CA ALA A 142 -4.69 1.57 16.34
C ALA A 142 -3.81 2.49 15.45
N LEU A 143 -2.57 2.09 15.15
CA LEU A 143 -1.66 2.83 14.27
C LEU A 143 -1.89 2.45 12.80
N VAL A 144 -2.11 1.16 12.52
CA VAL A 144 -2.26 0.65 11.14
C VAL A 144 -3.71 0.60 10.66
N ALA A 145 -4.67 0.65 11.58
CA ALA A 145 -6.11 0.70 11.32
C ALA A 145 -6.78 1.80 12.17
N PRO A 146 -6.41 3.09 11.98
CA PRO A 146 -6.68 4.17 12.94
C PRO A 146 -8.12 4.68 12.94
N THR A 147 -8.99 4.21 12.06
CA THR A 147 -10.36 4.72 11.94
C THR A 147 -11.40 3.62 12.10
N VAL A 148 -12.61 3.97 12.51
CA VAL A 148 -13.75 3.05 12.55
C VAL A 148 -13.98 2.41 11.17
N ASN A 149 -13.77 3.15 10.10
CA ASN A 149 -13.88 2.65 8.73
C ASN A 149 -12.87 1.53 8.42
N SER A 150 -11.69 1.52 9.04
CA SER A 150 -10.71 0.45 8.87
C SER A 150 -11.30 -0.92 9.23
N PHE A 151 -12.12 -1.00 10.26
CA PHE A 151 -12.73 -2.25 10.72
C PHE A 151 -13.83 -2.77 9.79
N THR A 152 -14.40 -1.93 8.95
CA THR A 152 -15.33 -2.38 7.88
C THR A 152 -14.61 -3.13 6.77
N ARG A 153 -13.29 -2.96 6.67
CA ARG A 153 -12.40 -3.64 5.73
C ARG A 153 -11.84 -4.94 6.30
N LEU A 154 -11.54 -4.99 7.61
CA LEU A 154 -10.91 -6.12 8.30
C LEU A 154 -11.95 -7.21 8.65
N VAL A 155 -12.54 -7.81 7.63
CA VAL A 155 -13.55 -8.87 7.78
C VAL A 155 -13.16 -10.10 6.96
N PRO A 156 -13.52 -11.33 7.40
CA PRO A 156 -13.21 -12.54 6.65
C PRO A 156 -13.72 -12.49 5.21
N GLY A 157 -12.92 -13.00 4.27
CA GLY A 157 -13.27 -13.04 2.85
C GLY A 157 -13.10 -11.73 2.08
N ALA A 158 -12.67 -10.64 2.72
CA ALA A 158 -12.50 -9.34 2.09
C ALA A 158 -11.07 -9.06 1.60
N TRP A 159 -10.23 -10.07 1.41
CA TRP A 159 -8.81 -9.93 1.05
C TRP A 159 -8.02 -9.00 1.99
N ALA A 160 -8.39 -9.02 3.26
CA ALA A 160 -7.69 -8.34 4.33
C ALA A 160 -7.36 -9.34 5.42
N PRO A 161 -6.15 -9.31 5.98
CA PRO A 161 -5.79 -10.18 7.08
C PRO A 161 -6.61 -9.84 8.32
N THR A 162 -7.20 -10.85 8.95
CA THR A 162 -7.96 -10.69 10.22
C THR A 162 -7.19 -11.22 11.42
N ASN A 163 -5.97 -11.72 11.19
CA ASN A 163 -5.08 -12.27 12.21
C ASN A 163 -3.65 -11.82 11.95
N ALA A 164 -2.87 -11.68 13.00
CA ALA A 164 -1.44 -11.37 12.94
C ALA A 164 -0.63 -12.62 12.52
N THR A 165 -0.84 -13.10 11.31
CA THR A 165 -0.11 -14.23 10.74
C THR A 165 0.95 -13.76 9.76
N TRP A 166 1.95 -14.60 9.53
CA TRP A 166 2.95 -14.38 8.50
C TRP A 166 3.05 -15.58 7.54
N GLY A 167 3.59 -15.36 6.36
CA GLY A 167 3.85 -16.40 5.38
C GLY A 167 4.78 -15.93 4.28
N VAL A 168 5.50 -16.88 3.68
CA VAL A 168 6.36 -16.62 2.54
C VAL A 168 5.51 -16.52 1.29
N GLU A 169 5.69 -15.44 0.53
CA GLU A 169 4.91 -15.11 -0.69
C GLU A 169 3.39 -15.20 -0.53
N ASN A 170 2.90 -15.12 0.71
CA ASN A 170 1.49 -15.26 1.00
C ASN A 170 0.80 -13.90 1.20
N ARG A 171 0.03 -13.48 0.20
CA ARG A 171 -0.70 -12.20 0.19
C ARG A 171 -1.90 -12.15 1.12
N THR A 172 -2.30 -13.26 1.72
CA THR A 172 -3.44 -13.32 2.67
C THR A 172 -3.00 -13.14 4.12
N CYS A 173 -1.70 -13.19 4.40
CA CYS A 173 -1.13 -12.92 5.72
C CYS A 173 -0.97 -11.42 5.97
N ALA A 174 -0.98 -11.04 7.25
CA ALA A 174 -0.68 -9.66 7.65
C ALA A 174 0.78 -9.29 7.38
N LEU A 175 1.69 -10.25 7.52
CA LEU A 175 3.11 -10.11 7.24
C LEU A 175 3.49 -11.08 6.12
N ARG A 176 3.96 -10.53 5.01
CA ARG A 176 4.47 -11.32 3.89
C ARG A 176 5.98 -11.23 3.83
N VAL A 177 6.62 -12.37 3.96
CA VAL A 177 8.05 -12.50 3.68
C VAL A 177 8.22 -12.67 2.18
N ILE A 178 9.03 -11.83 1.58
CA ILE A 178 9.41 -11.90 0.16
C ILE A 178 10.80 -12.50 0.13
N SER A 179 10.90 -13.70 -0.45
CA SER A 179 12.17 -14.37 -0.71
C SER A 179 12.70 -13.85 -2.03
N GLY A 180 13.77 -13.05 -2.01
CA GLY A 180 14.45 -12.54 -3.21
C GLY A 180 15.10 -13.65 -4.04
#